data_440a6b76ae063f46e673b4292a70a702
#
_entry.id   440a6b76ae063f46e673b4292a70a702
#
_cell.length_a   1.000
_cell.length_b   1.000
_cell.length_c   1.000
_cell.angle_alpha   90.00
_cell.angle_beta   90.00
_cell.angle_gamma   90.00
#
_symmetry.space_group_name_H-M   'P 1'
#
loop_
_entity.id
_entity.type
_entity.pdbx_description
1 polymer ?
#
loop_
_entity_poly.entity_id
_entity_poly.type
_entity_poly.pdbx_seq_one_letter_code
_entity_poly.pdbx_strand_id
1 'polypeptide(L)'
;MSELPAVTPEYFQILVVRELRKVGFEVGTVRIHRRSELPEPEQGFVLELVVPLGRAGTTWRALVACRSQAGAVEREVIESVKARLPQVPAAVAMVFATAGFGSDALAAARESGVALLRVVDGRSAFDTSGWNNPGHYPAWLPAYLAQLVDQDVSGQPRARLLQAGRADMILDCLRIEARA
;
A
#
# COMPACT_ATOMS: atom_id res chain seq x y z
N MET A 1 3.76 -14.25 19.53
CA MET A 1 3.37 -12.85 19.26
C MET A 1 4.09 -12.42 18.00
N SER A 2 3.35 -12.03 17.00
CA SER A 2 3.95 -11.43 15.81
C SER A 2 4.40 -10.03 16.20
N GLU A 3 5.70 -9.81 16.31
CA GLU A 3 6.23 -8.46 16.46
C GLU A 3 5.81 -7.64 15.24
N LEU A 4 5.32 -6.43 15.49
CA LEU A 4 5.10 -5.48 14.42
C LEU A 4 6.42 -5.27 13.67
N PRO A 5 6.40 -5.27 12.33
CA PRO A 5 7.58 -4.84 11.60
C PRO A 5 8.07 -3.49 12.13
N ALA A 6 9.37 -3.36 12.36
CA ALA A 6 9.97 -2.13 12.88
C ALA A 6 9.99 -1.03 11.80
N VAL A 7 8.82 -0.64 11.33
CA VAL A 7 8.62 0.39 10.30
C VAL A 7 8.34 1.71 11.00
N THR A 8 9.26 2.67 10.88
CA THR A 8 9.04 4.03 11.36
C THR A 8 8.18 4.83 10.38
N PRO A 9 7.53 5.92 10.81
CA PRO A 9 6.80 6.80 9.87
C PRO A 9 7.68 7.33 8.74
N GLU A 10 8.93 7.66 9.04
CA GLU A 10 9.90 8.15 8.06
C GLU A 10 10.25 7.08 7.02
N TYR A 11 10.47 5.86 7.47
CA TYR A 11 10.73 4.73 6.56
C TYR A 11 9.51 4.39 5.72
N PHE A 12 8.31 4.51 6.28
CA PHE A 12 7.06 4.27 5.56
C PHE A 12 6.93 5.19 4.34
N GLN A 13 7.26 6.47 4.48
CA GLN A 13 7.29 7.41 3.35
C GLN A 13 8.26 6.96 2.26
N ILE A 14 9.47 6.57 2.65
CA ILE A 14 10.50 6.09 1.72
C ILE A 14 10.00 4.84 0.99
N LEU A 15 9.40 3.91 1.70
CA LEU A 15 8.86 2.67 1.15
C LEU A 15 7.75 2.95 0.13
N VAL A 16 6.80 3.80 0.45
CA VAL A 16 5.70 4.18 -0.46
C VAL A 16 6.26 4.76 -1.76
N VAL A 17 7.15 5.73 -1.67
CA VAL A 17 7.75 6.37 -2.85
C VAL A 17 8.53 5.36 -3.68
N ARG A 18 9.35 4.54 -3.03
CA ARG A 18 10.16 3.51 -3.71
C ARG A 18 9.28 2.50 -4.46
N GLU A 19 8.24 2.00 -3.82
CA GLU A 19 7.35 1.01 -4.41
C GLU A 19 6.52 1.59 -5.57
N LEU A 20 6.04 2.82 -5.44
CA LEU A 20 5.30 3.49 -6.51
C LEU A 20 6.20 3.81 -7.71
N ARG A 21 7.44 4.21 -7.48
CA ARG A 21 8.42 4.41 -8.57
C ARG A 21 8.78 3.11 -9.25
N LYS A 22 8.93 2.03 -8.49
CA LYS A 22 9.26 0.70 -9.04
C LYS A 22 8.23 0.24 -10.07
N VAL A 23 6.95 0.44 -9.82
CA VAL A 23 5.89 0.05 -10.75
C VAL A 23 5.75 0.98 -11.96
N GLY A 24 6.43 2.13 -11.97
CA GLY A 24 6.51 3.02 -13.12
C GLY A 24 5.81 4.36 -12.98
N PHE A 25 5.36 4.73 -11.76
CA PHE A 25 4.87 6.09 -11.53
C PHE A 25 6.04 7.09 -11.41
N GLU A 26 5.84 8.27 -11.95
CA GLU A 26 6.59 9.45 -11.57
C GLU A 26 5.99 9.95 -10.24
N VAL A 27 6.83 10.09 -9.22
CA VAL A 27 6.38 10.52 -7.89
C VAL A 27 6.93 11.91 -7.60
N GLY A 28 6.03 12.85 -7.41
CA GLY A 28 6.38 14.23 -7.04
C GLY A 28 6.65 14.37 -5.53
N THR A 29 6.65 15.61 -5.05
CA THR A 29 6.90 15.90 -3.64
C THR A 29 5.76 15.40 -2.76
N VAL A 30 6.08 14.45 -1.89
CA VAL A 30 5.13 13.88 -0.93
C VAL A 30 4.93 14.85 0.23
N ARG A 31 3.69 15.05 0.63
CA ARG A 31 3.33 15.87 1.79
C ARG A 31 2.67 15.02 2.85
N ILE A 32 3.11 15.16 4.08
CA ILE A 32 2.41 14.60 5.24
C ILE A 32 1.17 15.47 5.47
N HIS A 33 0.00 14.83 5.39
CA HIS A 33 -1.27 15.50 5.65
C HIS A 33 -1.73 15.32 7.10
N ARG A 34 -1.48 14.14 7.66
CA ARG A 34 -1.82 13.81 9.04
C ARG A 34 -0.90 12.73 9.58
N ARG A 35 -0.52 12.87 10.84
CA ARG A 35 0.17 11.84 11.61
C ARG A 35 -0.52 11.71 12.96
N SER A 36 -0.86 10.50 13.35
CA SER A 36 -1.43 10.22 14.67
C SER A 36 -0.99 8.85 15.16
N GLU A 37 -0.89 8.72 16.46
CA GLU A 37 -0.72 7.42 17.11
C GLU A 37 -2.09 6.76 17.28
N LEU A 38 -2.12 5.43 17.30
CA LEU A 38 -3.33 4.71 17.68
C LEU A 38 -3.61 4.94 19.18
N PRO A 39 -4.86 4.73 19.65
CA PRO A 39 -5.26 5.00 21.03
C PRO A 39 -4.32 4.37 22.07
N GLU A 40 -3.75 3.22 21.74
CA GLU A 40 -2.69 2.59 22.51
C GLU A 40 -1.40 2.70 21.67
N PRO A 41 -0.41 3.53 22.09
CA PRO A 41 0.79 3.81 21.29
C PRO A 41 1.55 2.57 20.86
N GLU A 42 1.50 1.51 21.66
CA GLU A 42 2.12 0.21 21.39
C GLU A 42 1.47 -0.53 20.22
N GLN A 43 0.28 -0.12 19.82
CA GLN A 43 -0.44 -0.72 18.69
C GLN A 43 -0.06 -0.14 17.34
N GLY A 44 0.69 0.96 17.32
CA GLY A 44 1.22 1.54 16.10
C GLY A 44 0.81 2.98 15.83
N PHE A 45 0.78 3.33 14.56
CA PHE A 45 0.50 4.70 14.11
C PHE A 45 -0.27 4.73 12.79
N VAL A 46 -0.85 5.88 12.50
CA VAL A 46 -1.47 6.23 11.22
C VAL A 46 -0.75 7.41 10.62
N LEU A 47 -0.40 7.33 9.35
CA LEU A 47 0.21 8.40 8.58
C LEU A 47 -0.60 8.61 7.30
N GLU A 48 -1.07 9.81 7.06
CA GLU A 48 -1.73 10.18 5.80
C GLU A 48 -0.77 11.02 4.95
N LEU A 49 -0.51 10.56 3.73
CA LEU A 49 0.33 11.24 2.75
C LEU A 49 -0.52 11.68 1.57
N VAL A 50 -0.21 12.84 1.02
CA VAL A 50 -0.68 13.25 -0.31
C VAL A 50 0.48 13.09 -1.27
N VAL A 51 0.32 12.20 -2.25
CA VAL A 51 1.38 11.78 -3.17
C VAL A 51 0.99 12.16 -4.60
N PRO A 52 1.71 13.08 -5.24
CA PRO A 52 1.54 13.34 -6.66
C PRO A 52 2.08 12.18 -7.48
N LEU A 53 1.26 11.62 -8.35
CA LEU A 53 1.61 10.52 -9.24
C LEU A 53 1.47 10.96 -10.69
N GLY A 54 2.42 10.59 -11.52
CA GLY A 54 2.38 10.81 -12.96
C GLY A 54 2.67 9.53 -13.74
N ARG A 55 2.01 9.36 -14.86
CA ARG A 55 2.28 8.30 -15.83
C ARG A 55 1.75 8.67 -17.19
N ALA A 56 2.59 8.51 -18.22
CA ALA A 56 2.20 8.74 -19.62
C ALA A 56 1.51 10.10 -19.84
N GLY A 57 2.01 11.17 -19.21
CA GLY A 57 1.48 12.52 -19.35
C GLY A 57 0.24 12.83 -18.51
N THR A 58 -0.30 11.85 -17.80
CA THR A 58 -1.42 12.05 -16.88
C THR A 58 -0.90 12.13 -15.45
N THR A 59 -1.48 13.03 -14.66
CA THR A 59 -1.11 13.23 -13.26
C THR A 59 -2.32 13.09 -12.35
N TRP A 60 -2.10 12.50 -11.17
CA TRP A 60 -3.09 12.36 -10.11
C TRP A 60 -2.48 12.76 -8.79
N ARG A 61 -3.31 13.03 -7.83
CA ARG A 61 -2.89 13.05 -6.42
C ARG A 61 -3.58 11.92 -5.71
N ALA A 62 -2.81 11.13 -4.97
CA ALA A 62 -3.30 10.02 -4.18
C ALA A 62 -3.23 10.35 -2.70
N LEU A 63 -4.31 10.06 -1.98
CA LEU A 63 -4.28 9.94 -0.53
C LEU A 63 -3.75 8.56 -0.19
N VAL A 64 -2.59 8.49 0.44
CA VAL A 64 -1.99 7.23 0.88
C VAL A 64 -2.07 7.16 2.40
N ALA A 65 -2.92 6.29 2.91
CA ALA A 65 -3.01 6.00 4.33
C ALA A 65 -2.02 4.89 4.68
N CYS A 66 -1.07 5.20 5.54
CA CYS A 66 -0.07 4.26 6.03
C CYS A 66 -0.42 3.87 7.45
N ARG A 67 -0.61 2.58 7.70
CA ARG A 67 -0.99 2.05 9.01
C ARG A 67 0.03 1.01 9.48
N SER A 68 0.68 1.31 10.59
CA SER A 68 1.45 0.32 11.35
C SER A 68 0.55 -0.17 12.48
N GLN A 69 0.10 -1.42 12.42
CA GLN A 69 -0.80 -2.01 13.41
C GLN A 69 -0.67 -3.53 13.49
N ALA A 70 -1.00 -4.11 14.65
CA ALA A 70 -0.90 -5.55 14.88
C ALA A 70 -2.09 -6.32 14.30
N GLY A 71 -3.31 -5.81 14.47
CA GLY A 71 -4.54 -6.46 14.00
C GLY A 71 -4.82 -6.19 12.52
N ALA A 72 -5.64 -7.04 11.90
CA ALA A 72 -6.07 -6.85 10.52
C ALA A 72 -6.75 -5.48 10.32
N VAL A 73 -6.56 -4.92 9.12
CA VAL A 73 -7.29 -3.72 8.69
C VAL A 73 -8.71 -4.13 8.30
N GLU A 74 -9.68 -3.55 8.96
CA GLU A 74 -11.09 -3.87 8.77
C GLU A 74 -11.79 -2.87 7.84
N ARG A 75 -13.04 -3.17 7.50
CA ARG A 75 -13.87 -2.38 6.57
C ARG A 75 -13.94 -0.90 6.95
N GLU A 76 -14.09 -0.59 8.21
CA GLU A 76 -14.24 0.79 8.71
C GLU A 76 -13.06 1.68 8.34
N VAL A 77 -11.86 1.11 8.28
CA VAL A 77 -10.67 1.85 7.85
C VAL A 77 -10.78 2.26 6.38
N ILE A 78 -11.23 1.36 5.53
CA ILE A 78 -11.40 1.63 4.09
C ILE A 78 -12.48 2.69 3.88
N GLU A 79 -13.60 2.57 4.56
CA GLU A 79 -14.69 3.55 4.50
C GLU A 79 -14.25 4.93 4.99
N SER A 80 -13.48 4.96 6.08
CA SER A 80 -12.90 6.20 6.62
C SER A 80 -11.95 6.87 5.62
N VAL A 81 -11.06 6.11 4.99
CA VAL A 81 -10.13 6.63 3.98
C VAL A 81 -10.90 7.18 2.78
N LYS A 82 -11.92 6.48 2.33
CA LYS A 82 -12.78 6.94 1.22
C LYS A 82 -13.51 8.24 1.57
N ALA A 83 -14.04 8.34 2.78
CA ALA A 83 -14.72 9.53 3.29
C ALA A 83 -13.76 10.74 3.42
N ARG A 84 -12.46 10.50 3.58
CA ARG A 84 -11.44 11.56 3.63
C ARG A 84 -11.15 12.19 2.27
N LEU A 85 -11.36 11.49 1.17
CA LEU A 85 -11.00 11.99 -0.16
C LEU A 85 -11.54 13.37 -0.49
N PRO A 86 -12.83 13.71 -0.23
CA PRO A 86 -13.35 15.05 -0.50
C PRO A 86 -12.71 16.14 0.36
N GLN A 87 -12.06 15.79 1.44
CA GLN A 87 -11.45 16.72 2.41
C GLN A 87 -9.96 16.99 2.14
N VAL A 88 -9.37 16.30 1.19
CA VAL A 88 -7.96 16.41 0.82
C VAL A 88 -7.83 16.65 -0.69
N PRO A 89 -6.75 17.30 -1.16
CA PRO A 89 -6.57 17.52 -2.59
C PRO A 89 -6.08 16.25 -3.31
N ALA A 90 -6.87 15.19 -3.26
CA ALA A 90 -6.56 13.90 -3.85
C ALA A 90 -7.79 13.33 -4.57
N ALA A 91 -7.55 12.61 -5.67
CA ALA A 91 -8.60 12.00 -6.48
C ALA A 91 -8.78 10.51 -6.22
N VAL A 92 -7.75 9.84 -5.74
CA VAL A 92 -7.69 8.39 -5.50
C VAL A 92 -7.08 8.09 -4.13
N ALA A 93 -7.33 6.90 -3.61
CA ALA A 93 -6.82 6.49 -2.31
C ALA A 93 -6.16 5.11 -2.36
N MET A 94 -5.12 4.96 -1.55
CA MET A 94 -4.42 3.70 -1.31
C MET A 94 -4.24 3.52 0.19
N VAL A 95 -4.19 2.28 0.65
CA VAL A 95 -3.84 1.93 2.03
C VAL A 95 -2.63 1.02 2.01
N PHE A 96 -1.55 1.45 2.65
CA PHE A 96 -0.38 0.61 2.95
C PHE A 96 -0.46 0.22 4.42
N ALA A 97 -0.41 -1.06 4.72
CA ALA A 97 -0.49 -1.54 6.10
C ALA A 97 0.54 -2.63 6.38
N THR A 98 1.04 -2.65 7.62
CA THR A 98 1.93 -3.71 8.11
C THR A 98 1.18 -5.00 8.44
N ALA A 99 -0.14 -4.91 8.64
CA ALA A 99 -1.03 -6.04 8.88
C ALA A 99 -1.76 -6.48 7.61
N GLY A 100 -2.39 -7.63 7.65
CA GLY A 100 -3.29 -8.09 6.59
C GLY A 100 -4.61 -7.30 6.57
N PHE A 101 -5.43 -7.61 5.59
CA PHE A 101 -6.75 -7.01 5.41
C PHE A 101 -7.83 -8.07 5.63
N GLY A 102 -8.87 -7.73 6.39
CA GLY A 102 -10.04 -8.58 6.55
C GLY A 102 -10.81 -8.76 5.24
N SER A 103 -11.60 -9.81 5.13
CA SER A 103 -12.40 -10.07 3.92
C SER A 103 -13.36 -8.94 3.59
N ASP A 104 -13.96 -8.32 4.59
CA ASP A 104 -14.86 -7.18 4.42
C ASP A 104 -14.11 -5.92 3.96
N ALA A 105 -12.87 -5.75 4.40
CA ALA A 105 -12.01 -4.67 3.92
C ALA A 105 -11.66 -4.84 2.43
N LEU A 106 -11.36 -6.05 2.00
CA LEU A 106 -11.11 -6.36 0.58
C LEU A 106 -12.33 -6.05 -0.29
N ALA A 107 -13.52 -6.45 0.16
CA ALA A 107 -14.77 -6.17 -0.52
C ALA A 107 -15.06 -4.67 -0.59
N ALA A 108 -14.90 -3.95 0.51
CA ALA A 108 -15.08 -2.51 0.57
C ALA A 108 -14.11 -1.75 -0.36
N ALA A 109 -12.85 -2.18 -0.39
CA ALA A 109 -11.84 -1.58 -1.27
C ALA A 109 -12.18 -1.79 -2.75
N ARG A 110 -12.63 -2.98 -3.12
CA ARG A 110 -13.08 -3.28 -4.47
C ARG A 110 -14.28 -2.42 -4.87
N GLU A 111 -15.25 -2.27 -4.00
CA GLU A 111 -16.45 -1.43 -4.24
C GLU A 111 -16.09 0.05 -4.36
N SER A 112 -15.14 0.52 -3.57
CA SER A 112 -14.77 1.94 -3.46
C SER A 112 -13.66 2.38 -4.41
N GLY A 113 -12.96 1.46 -5.06
CA GLY A 113 -11.80 1.78 -5.89
C GLY A 113 -10.58 2.22 -5.07
N VAL A 114 -10.35 1.62 -3.92
CA VAL A 114 -9.17 1.82 -3.07
C VAL A 114 -8.17 0.69 -3.28
N ALA A 115 -6.91 1.00 -3.53
CA ALA A 115 -5.86 0.01 -3.63
C ALA A 115 -5.30 -0.33 -2.25
N LEU A 116 -5.15 -1.62 -1.96
CA LEU A 116 -4.64 -2.11 -0.69
C LEU A 116 -3.27 -2.75 -0.88
N LEU A 117 -2.31 -2.32 -0.08
CA LEU A 117 -0.94 -2.81 -0.16
C LEU A 117 -0.47 -3.22 1.24
N ARG A 118 0.04 -4.44 1.33
CA ARG A 118 0.59 -4.98 2.56
C ARG A 118 2.11 -4.87 2.55
N VAL A 119 2.66 -4.32 3.61
CA VAL A 119 4.10 -4.30 3.86
C VAL A 119 4.52 -5.65 4.40
N VAL A 120 5.47 -6.30 3.73
CA VAL A 120 5.97 -7.62 4.08
C VAL A 120 7.49 -7.60 4.25
N ASP A 121 8.01 -8.52 5.04
CA ASP A 121 9.43 -8.73 5.19
C ASP A 121 10.07 -9.14 3.85
N GLY A 122 11.13 -8.44 3.46
CA GLY A 122 11.76 -8.66 2.16
C GLY A 122 12.38 -10.04 2.01
N ARG A 123 12.99 -10.58 3.07
CA ARG A 123 13.58 -11.91 3.06
C ARG A 123 12.54 -13.00 2.94
N SER A 124 11.46 -12.91 3.71
CA SER A 124 10.33 -13.84 3.62
C SER A 124 9.69 -13.81 2.25
N ALA A 125 9.49 -12.63 1.67
CA ALA A 125 8.94 -12.48 0.34
C ALA A 125 9.87 -13.06 -0.74
N PHE A 126 11.18 -12.89 -0.58
CA PHE A 126 12.18 -13.44 -1.47
C PHE A 126 12.22 -14.98 -1.42
N ASP A 127 12.20 -15.56 -0.22
CA ASP A 127 12.21 -17.00 -0.01
C ASP A 127 10.98 -17.69 -0.62
N THR A 128 9.82 -17.03 -0.55
CA THR A 128 8.55 -17.59 -1.06
C THR A 128 8.33 -17.34 -2.55
N SER A 129 9.09 -16.43 -3.17
CA SER A 129 8.92 -16.11 -4.61
C SER A 129 9.55 -17.14 -5.56
N GLY A 130 10.37 -18.04 -5.05
CA GLY A 130 11.08 -19.03 -5.86
C GLY A 130 12.23 -18.48 -6.72
N TRP A 131 12.67 -17.25 -6.45
CA TRP A 131 13.70 -16.60 -7.27
C TRP A 131 15.10 -17.21 -7.08
N ASN A 132 15.42 -17.73 -5.90
CA ASN A 132 16.72 -18.31 -5.59
C ASN A 132 16.64 -19.27 -4.39
N ASN A 133 17.79 -19.85 -4.02
CA ASN A 133 17.89 -20.69 -2.83
C ASN A 133 17.54 -19.89 -1.56
N PRO A 134 16.64 -20.41 -0.70
CA PRO A 134 16.32 -19.79 0.57
C PRO A 134 17.57 -19.50 1.41
N GLY A 135 17.58 -18.35 2.08
CA GLY A 135 18.68 -17.94 2.93
C GLY A 135 19.84 -17.22 2.23
N HIS A 136 19.82 -17.15 0.91
CA HIS A 136 20.81 -16.42 0.12
C HIS A 136 20.21 -15.15 -0.46
N TYR A 137 20.38 -14.02 0.22
CA TYR A 137 19.76 -12.76 -0.13
C TYR A 137 20.72 -11.84 -0.88
N PRO A 138 20.28 -11.24 -2.00
CA PRO A 138 21.11 -10.25 -2.67
C PRO A 138 21.25 -8.97 -1.83
N ALA A 139 22.39 -8.30 -1.97
CA ALA A 139 22.67 -7.08 -1.20
C ALA A 139 21.70 -5.92 -1.47
N TRP A 140 21.02 -5.94 -2.63
CA TRP A 140 20.03 -4.92 -2.99
C TRP A 140 18.65 -5.15 -2.38
N LEU A 141 18.40 -6.31 -1.76
CA LEU A 141 17.08 -6.67 -1.25
C LEU A 141 16.66 -5.70 -0.12
N PRO A 142 15.55 -4.98 -0.26
CA PRO A 142 15.07 -4.11 0.80
C PRO A 142 14.61 -4.92 2.03
N ALA A 143 14.67 -4.29 3.21
CA ALA A 143 14.14 -4.89 4.43
C ALA A 143 12.66 -5.22 4.33
N TYR A 144 11.90 -4.36 3.65
CA TYR A 144 10.46 -4.54 3.43
C TYR A 144 10.10 -4.29 1.97
N LEU A 145 9.10 -5.03 1.51
CA LEU A 145 8.47 -4.89 0.20
C LEU A 145 6.97 -4.69 0.37
N ALA A 146 6.27 -4.31 -0.69
CA ALA A 146 4.83 -4.21 -0.68
C ALA A 146 4.19 -5.25 -1.61
N GLN A 147 3.10 -5.85 -1.13
CA GLN A 147 2.21 -6.70 -1.92
C GLN A 147 0.91 -5.96 -2.19
N LEU A 148 0.44 -6.01 -3.43
CA LEU A 148 -0.93 -5.64 -3.74
C LEU A 148 -1.86 -6.75 -3.27
N VAL A 149 -2.85 -6.39 -2.47
CA VAL A 149 -3.84 -7.33 -1.94
C VAL A 149 -5.20 -7.00 -2.53
N ASP A 150 -5.79 -7.96 -3.21
CA ASP A 150 -7.11 -7.82 -3.82
C ASP A 150 -7.87 -9.15 -3.82
N GLN A 151 -8.99 -9.18 -4.51
CA GLN A 151 -9.76 -10.40 -4.75
C GLN A 151 -9.65 -10.77 -6.23
N ASP A 152 -9.53 -12.06 -6.50
CA ASP A 152 -9.61 -12.58 -7.87
C ASP A 152 -11.05 -12.56 -8.40
N VAL A 153 -11.24 -13.05 -9.62
CA VAL A 153 -12.58 -13.08 -10.26
C VAL A 153 -13.60 -13.92 -9.51
N SER A 154 -13.15 -14.87 -8.68
CA SER A 154 -14.02 -15.71 -7.84
C SER A 154 -14.27 -15.13 -6.46
N GLY A 155 -13.68 -13.97 -6.14
CA GLY A 155 -13.78 -13.32 -4.83
C GLY A 155 -12.78 -13.84 -3.80
N GLN A 156 -11.83 -14.69 -4.20
CA GLN A 156 -10.80 -15.20 -3.29
C GLN A 156 -9.70 -14.16 -3.08
N PRO A 157 -9.22 -13.98 -1.83
CA PRO A 157 -8.11 -13.10 -1.56
C PRO A 157 -6.84 -13.55 -2.28
N ARG A 158 -6.10 -12.61 -2.83
CA ARG A 158 -4.77 -12.84 -3.38
C ARG A 158 -3.82 -11.71 -3.01
N ALA A 159 -2.55 -12.05 -2.84
CA ALA A 159 -1.49 -11.09 -2.59
C ALA A 159 -0.37 -11.30 -3.62
N ARG A 160 0.03 -10.23 -4.27
CA ARG A 160 1.05 -10.26 -5.33
C ARG A 160 2.08 -9.17 -5.06
N LEU A 161 3.37 -9.53 -5.08
CA LEU A 161 4.43 -8.53 -5.02
C LEU A 161 4.29 -7.53 -6.17
N LEU A 162 4.53 -6.26 -5.87
CA LEU A 162 4.61 -5.23 -6.89
C LEU A 162 5.81 -5.51 -7.80
N GLN A 163 5.57 -5.51 -9.08
CA GLN A 163 6.59 -5.76 -10.11
C GLN A 163 6.98 -4.47 -10.82
N ALA A 164 8.24 -4.38 -11.20
CA ALA A 164 8.74 -3.25 -11.96
C ALA A 164 7.94 -3.04 -13.25
N GLY A 165 7.54 -1.80 -13.50
CA GLY A 165 6.79 -1.43 -14.69
C GLY A 165 5.31 -1.85 -14.73
N ARG A 166 4.79 -2.42 -13.65
CA ARG A 166 3.41 -2.93 -13.55
C ARG A 166 2.47 -2.00 -12.77
N ALA A 167 2.52 -0.70 -13.09
CA ALA A 167 1.57 0.27 -12.51
C ALA A 167 0.09 -0.05 -12.82
N ASP A 168 -0.17 -0.79 -13.90
CA ASP A 168 -1.50 -1.30 -14.26
C ASP A 168 -2.16 -2.06 -13.12
N MET A 169 -1.40 -2.84 -12.34
CA MET A 169 -1.93 -3.58 -11.19
C MET A 169 -2.62 -2.66 -10.18
N ILE A 170 -2.00 -1.52 -9.88
CA ILE A 170 -2.57 -0.52 -8.95
C ILE A 170 -3.70 0.26 -9.62
N LEU A 171 -3.51 0.68 -10.86
CA LEU A 171 -4.52 1.45 -11.61
C LEU A 171 -5.83 0.68 -11.76
N ASP A 172 -5.77 -0.62 -11.97
CA ASP A 172 -6.96 -1.48 -12.06
C ASP A 172 -7.77 -1.45 -10.75
N CYS A 173 -7.08 -1.49 -9.61
CA CYS A 173 -7.74 -1.39 -8.29
C CYS A 173 -8.36 -0.01 -8.06
N LEU A 174 -7.74 1.05 -8.55
CA LEU A 174 -8.22 2.41 -8.42
C LEU A 174 -9.37 2.75 -9.39
N ARG A 175 -9.69 1.85 -10.30
CA ARG A 175 -10.68 2.06 -11.38
C ARG A 175 -10.41 3.32 -12.20
N ILE A 176 -9.15 3.64 -12.38
CA ILE A 176 -8.73 4.67 -13.32
C ILE A 176 -8.79 4.03 -14.71
N GLU A 177 -9.75 4.46 -15.52
CA GLU A 177 -9.78 4.12 -16.92
C GLU A 177 -8.52 4.70 -17.56
N ALA A 178 -7.71 3.82 -18.15
CA ALA A 178 -6.67 4.26 -19.06
C ALA A 178 -7.36 4.91 -20.24
N ARG A 179 -7.54 6.23 -20.21
CA ARG A 179 -7.90 6.97 -21.40
C ARG A 179 -6.76 6.80 -22.40
N ALA A 180 -7.07 6.04 -23.39
CA ALA A 180 -6.21 5.93 -24.56
C ALA A 180 -5.98 7.31 -25.18
#